data_fefe60646076ea8436f21e0fd5086f3e
#
_entry.id   fefe60646076ea8436f21e0fd5086f3e
#
_cell.length_a   1.000
_cell.length_b   1.000
_cell.length_c   1.000
_cell.angle_alpha   90.00
_cell.angle_beta   90.00
_cell.angle_gamma   90.00
#
_symmetry.space_group_name_H-M   'P 1'
#
loop_
_entity.id
_entity.type
_entity.pdbx_description
1 polymer ?
#
loop_
_entity_poly.entity_id
_entity_poly.type
_entity_poly.pdbx_seq_one_letter_code
_entity_poly.pdbx_strand_id
1 'polypeptide(L)'
;MKQMVEAGKTLLVDGPTSVTLLAGDIESLGAKLRIGSKMIIRKSKRVPFYALTKAEFDVLAGEKGIANEIEGNSVPESWQAAVKTVLANESKPAVIMIVGAIDVGKTSFCAYLANMALRKKLRVAFVDADLGQSDLGPPSTIGSCQITRPVRDPFEIDAEDVRFIGVTSPSGALSEVVSGITKMTEKALKLGVDLVIVNTDGWIEGEDAVRYKLTLAKRIKPSMLIGIQEQSELTFLLGTLPEIQSVAVESSSAVRKRDREERKLLRELGYKKYLKGATVQSFPLNWVKIFGVPFGSGTPPSRSRMDKIVEQIGTYPLYCEESPNTIFIALSKEQWADEEIAKTLEGTLNRKVKIVWEGDEKGLLVAVNDKDDHFLGIGIVDEMDYERRVLKVYTNVKKAIASIYFGHIKLDKSGRELEQSTTFADYV
;
A
#
# COMPACT_ATOMS: atom_id res chain seq x y z
N MET A 1 27.32 7.44 20.22
CA MET A 1 27.28 7.32 21.70
C MET A 1 27.16 5.86 22.05
N LYS A 2 28.07 5.37 22.91
CA LYS A 2 27.94 3.97 23.41
C LYS A 2 26.83 3.89 24.44
N GLN A 3 25.95 2.87 24.29
CA GLN A 3 24.86 2.60 25.21
C GLN A 3 24.90 1.14 25.61
N MET A 4 24.88 0.90 26.92
CA MET A 4 24.81 -0.44 27.50
C MET A 4 23.36 -0.76 27.80
N VAL A 5 22.95 -2.00 27.53
CA VAL A 5 21.59 -2.53 27.82
C VAL A 5 21.75 -3.82 28.60
N GLU A 6 21.15 -3.89 29.79
CA GLU A 6 21.20 -5.09 30.64
C GLU A 6 20.35 -6.21 30.07
N ALA A 7 20.70 -7.44 30.38
CA ALA A 7 19.91 -8.62 29.99
C ALA A 7 18.47 -8.51 30.50
N GLY A 8 17.51 -8.91 29.65
CA GLY A 8 16.08 -8.84 29.95
C GLY A 8 15.40 -7.49 29.63
N LYS A 9 16.16 -6.49 29.19
CA LYS A 9 15.64 -5.17 28.80
C LYS A 9 15.57 -4.98 27.30
N THR A 10 14.77 -4.02 26.86
CA THR A 10 14.63 -3.66 25.44
C THR A 10 15.09 -2.22 25.21
N LEU A 11 16.01 -2.01 24.27
CA LEU A 11 16.32 -0.70 23.73
C LEU A 11 15.32 -0.37 22.62
N LEU A 12 14.48 0.63 22.85
CA LEU A 12 13.56 1.19 21.83
C LEU A 12 14.26 2.33 21.11
N VAL A 13 14.42 2.21 19.79
CA VAL A 13 15.09 3.24 19.02
C VAL A 13 14.13 3.83 17.98
N ASP A 14 13.96 5.15 18.09
CA ASP A 14 13.21 5.94 17.10
C ASP A 14 14.16 6.57 16.08
N GLY A 15 13.76 6.53 14.83
CA GLY A 15 14.49 7.16 13.75
C GLY A 15 14.20 8.67 13.58
N PRO A 16 15.13 9.39 12.96
CA PRO A 16 16.28 8.88 12.21
C PRO A 16 17.47 8.56 13.14
N THR A 17 17.88 7.31 13.19
CA THR A 17 18.97 6.85 14.06
C THR A 17 19.73 5.69 13.40
N SER A 18 21.05 5.66 13.54
CA SER A 18 21.86 4.50 13.17
C SER A 18 22.29 3.76 14.44
N VAL A 19 22.08 2.45 14.47
CA VAL A 19 22.44 1.59 15.60
C VAL A 19 23.38 0.50 15.09
N THR A 20 24.49 0.28 15.80
CA THR A 20 25.40 -0.83 15.55
C THR A 20 25.53 -1.66 16.81
N LEU A 21 25.32 -2.97 16.72
CA LEU A 21 25.57 -3.89 17.84
C LEU A 21 27.07 -4.15 17.97
N LEU A 22 27.65 -3.79 19.11
CA LEU A 22 29.09 -3.97 19.39
C LEU A 22 29.37 -5.27 20.16
N ALA A 23 28.48 -5.64 21.10
CA ALA A 23 28.62 -6.85 21.93
C ALA A 23 27.24 -7.31 22.44
N GLY A 24 27.15 -8.59 22.80
CA GLY A 24 25.94 -9.20 23.39
C GLY A 24 25.04 -9.94 22.38
N ASP A 25 24.06 -10.66 22.91
CA ASP A 25 23.04 -11.36 22.12
C ASP A 25 21.73 -10.57 22.14
N ILE A 26 21.29 -10.16 20.94
CA ILE A 26 20.12 -9.31 20.74
C ILE A 26 19.15 -9.92 19.75
N GLU A 27 17.88 -9.74 20.04
CA GLU A 27 16.78 -10.00 19.12
C GLU A 27 15.96 -8.74 18.83
N SER A 28 15.58 -8.57 17.55
CA SER A 28 14.58 -7.60 17.15
C SER A 28 13.42 -8.33 16.50
N LEU A 29 12.24 -8.30 17.12
CA LEU A 29 11.05 -9.04 16.67
C LEU A 29 11.38 -10.49 16.29
N GLY A 30 12.10 -11.20 17.16
CA GLY A 30 12.53 -12.57 16.93
C GLY A 30 13.70 -12.76 15.95
N ALA A 31 14.17 -11.75 15.24
CA ALA A 31 15.38 -11.84 14.41
C ALA A 31 16.62 -11.60 15.25
N LYS A 32 17.56 -12.57 15.28
CA LYS A 32 18.86 -12.39 15.94
C LYS A 32 19.72 -11.39 15.17
N LEU A 33 20.37 -10.48 15.88
CA LEU A 33 21.36 -9.57 15.33
C LEU A 33 22.76 -10.18 15.46
N ARG A 34 23.60 -9.95 14.44
CA ARG A 34 25.01 -10.29 14.50
C ARG A 34 25.80 -9.10 15.04
N ILE A 35 26.84 -9.36 15.84
CA ILE A 35 27.81 -8.33 16.25
C ILE A 35 28.39 -7.68 15.00
N GLY A 36 28.51 -6.34 15.03
CA GLY A 36 28.90 -5.53 13.89
C GLY A 36 27.75 -5.17 12.93
N SER A 37 26.54 -5.75 13.14
CA SER A 37 25.37 -5.35 12.31
C SER A 37 25.01 -3.90 12.57
N LYS A 38 25.00 -3.11 11.50
CA LYS A 38 24.50 -1.75 11.47
C LYS A 38 23.08 -1.70 10.93
N MET A 39 22.19 -0.98 11.60
CA MET A 39 20.82 -0.75 11.19
C MET A 39 20.51 0.74 11.15
N ILE A 40 19.90 1.21 10.07
CA ILE A 40 19.45 2.59 9.92
C ILE A 40 17.94 2.61 10.13
N ILE A 41 17.51 3.25 11.20
CA ILE A 41 16.11 3.41 11.54
C ILE A 41 15.62 4.72 10.93
N ARG A 42 14.63 4.62 10.05
CA ARG A 42 14.07 5.75 9.29
C ARG A 42 13.25 6.66 10.21
N LYS A 43 13.11 7.92 9.83
CA LYS A 43 12.20 8.87 10.49
C LYS A 43 10.80 8.26 10.62
N SER A 44 10.16 8.49 11.76
CA SER A 44 8.82 7.98 12.12
C SER A 44 8.70 6.45 12.21
N LYS A 45 9.81 5.70 12.22
CA LYS A 45 9.86 4.28 12.55
C LYS A 45 10.50 4.08 13.93
N ARG A 46 10.06 3.01 14.62
CA ARG A 46 10.61 2.51 15.87
C ARG A 46 11.02 1.06 15.71
N VAL A 47 12.18 0.71 16.22
CA VAL A 47 12.70 -0.66 16.24
C VAL A 47 13.08 -1.05 17.67
N PRO A 48 12.57 -2.18 18.19
CA PRO A 48 12.95 -2.71 19.48
C PRO A 48 14.17 -3.64 19.35
N PHE A 49 15.10 -3.55 20.29
CA PHE A 49 16.25 -4.44 20.44
C PHE A 49 16.22 -5.06 21.83
N TYR A 50 15.75 -6.30 21.93
CA TYR A 50 15.65 -7.03 23.19
C TYR A 50 16.98 -7.72 23.51
N ALA A 51 17.53 -7.46 24.68
CA ALA A 51 18.80 -7.99 25.14
C ALA A 51 18.62 -9.35 25.84
N LEU A 52 19.09 -10.41 25.20
CA LEU A 52 19.15 -11.75 25.81
C LEU A 52 20.30 -11.86 26.80
N THR A 53 21.40 -11.17 26.53
CA THR A 53 22.54 -10.97 27.42
C THR A 53 22.86 -9.50 27.50
N LYS A 54 23.69 -9.06 28.46
CA LYS A 54 24.18 -7.68 28.49
C LYS A 54 24.81 -7.30 27.16
N ALA A 55 24.39 -6.18 26.59
CA ALA A 55 24.78 -5.77 25.26
C ALA A 55 25.30 -4.32 25.21
N GLU A 56 26.15 -4.06 24.23
CA GLU A 56 26.69 -2.73 23.93
C GLU A 56 26.33 -2.32 22.53
N PHE A 57 25.79 -1.10 22.39
CA PHE A 57 25.44 -0.49 21.11
C PHE A 57 26.22 0.77 20.88
N ASP A 58 26.58 1.05 19.61
CA ASP A 58 26.91 2.39 19.17
C ASP A 58 25.66 3.01 18.51
N VAL A 59 25.15 4.07 19.11
CA VAL A 59 23.93 4.78 18.71
C VAL A 59 24.29 6.16 18.20
N LEU A 60 23.96 6.44 16.94
CA LEU A 60 24.10 7.74 16.29
C LEU A 60 22.71 8.27 15.96
N ALA A 61 22.15 9.06 16.87
CA ALA A 61 20.85 9.69 16.69
C ALA A 61 20.97 10.91 15.75
N GLY A 62 20.08 10.98 14.76
CA GLY A 62 19.86 12.18 13.98
C GLY A 62 18.91 13.14 14.69
N GLU A 63 18.51 14.21 14.01
CA GLU A 63 17.54 15.18 14.55
C GLU A 63 16.23 14.49 14.92
N LYS A 64 15.81 14.59 16.19
CA LYS A 64 14.64 13.89 16.79
C LYS A 64 14.76 12.36 16.88
N GLY A 65 15.95 11.78 16.64
CA GLY A 65 16.21 10.39 16.93
C GLY A 65 16.32 10.17 18.45
N ILE A 66 15.70 9.10 18.97
CA ILE A 66 15.66 8.80 20.40
C ILE A 66 16.00 7.31 20.60
N ALA A 67 16.75 7.01 21.67
CA ALA A 67 16.98 5.64 22.10
C ALA A 67 16.71 5.56 23.61
N ASN A 68 15.64 4.82 23.98
CA ASN A 68 15.18 4.66 25.34
C ASN A 68 15.17 3.18 25.72
N GLU A 69 15.58 2.89 26.96
CA GLU A 69 15.49 1.55 27.54
C GLU A 69 14.14 1.35 28.24
N ILE A 70 13.54 0.18 28.05
CA ILE A 70 12.36 -0.27 28.79
C ILE A 70 12.62 -1.63 29.43
N GLU A 71 11.91 -1.92 30.50
CA GLU A 71 11.96 -3.22 31.17
C GLU A 71 11.24 -4.29 30.30
N GLY A 72 11.79 -5.50 30.31
CA GLY A 72 11.18 -6.65 29.65
C GLY A 72 11.29 -6.67 28.13
N ASN A 73 10.58 -7.62 27.54
CA ASN A 73 10.49 -7.81 26.09
C ASN A 73 9.35 -6.98 25.52
N SER A 74 9.60 -6.25 24.44
CA SER A 74 8.57 -5.49 23.72
C SER A 74 7.55 -6.38 22.98
N VAL A 75 7.84 -7.67 22.82
CA VAL A 75 6.91 -8.66 22.27
C VAL A 75 6.02 -9.19 23.38
N PRO A 76 4.71 -8.89 23.40
CA PRO A 76 3.79 -9.35 24.44
C PRO A 76 3.72 -10.88 24.55
N GLU A 77 3.36 -11.40 25.72
CA GLU A 77 3.16 -12.84 25.93
C GLU A 77 2.02 -13.38 25.05
N SER A 78 0.98 -12.58 24.83
CA SER A 78 -0.13 -12.94 23.94
C SER A 78 0.33 -13.15 22.50
N TRP A 79 1.32 -12.37 22.00
CA TRP A 79 1.93 -12.59 20.68
C TRP A 79 2.69 -13.91 20.63
N GLN A 80 3.47 -14.20 21.69
CA GLN A 80 4.24 -15.44 21.78
C GLN A 80 3.31 -16.66 21.78
N ALA A 81 2.21 -16.61 22.53
CA ALA A 81 1.20 -17.66 22.59
C ALA A 81 0.51 -17.86 21.24
N ALA A 82 0.07 -16.76 20.58
CA ALA A 82 -0.56 -16.83 19.28
C ALA A 82 0.38 -17.42 18.23
N VAL A 83 1.62 -16.98 18.18
CA VAL A 83 2.64 -17.51 17.25
C VAL A 83 2.91 -18.99 17.53
N LYS A 84 3.00 -19.41 18.80
CA LYS A 84 3.13 -20.83 19.15
C LYS A 84 1.97 -21.67 18.61
N THR A 85 0.73 -21.17 18.71
CA THR A 85 -0.47 -21.82 18.17
C THR A 85 -0.41 -21.92 16.64
N VAL A 86 -0.06 -20.83 15.95
CA VAL A 86 0.11 -20.83 14.48
C VAL A 86 1.15 -21.87 14.03
N LEU A 87 2.31 -21.91 14.70
CA LEU A 87 3.42 -22.78 14.32
C LEU A 87 3.20 -24.25 14.72
N ALA A 88 2.26 -24.53 15.61
CA ALA A 88 1.83 -25.88 15.97
C ALA A 88 0.78 -26.46 15.00
N ASN A 89 0.19 -25.63 14.13
CA ASN A 89 -0.77 -26.10 13.13
C ASN A 89 -0.08 -27.00 12.09
N GLU A 90 -0.53 -28.25 11.99
CA GLU A 90 0.01 -29.23 11.04
C GLU A 90 -0.56 -29.06 9.63
N SER A 91 -1.74 -28.45 9.48
CA SER A 91 -2.37 -28.18 8.18
C SER A 91 -1.60 -27.11 7.42
N LYS A 92 -0.94 -27.50 6.35
CA LYS A 92 -0.16 -26.60 5.48
C LYS A 92 -0.65 -26.70 4.04
N PRO A 93 -0.59 -25.60 3.28
CA PRO A 93 -0.19 -24.25 3.71
C PRO A 93 -1.21 -23.59 4.62
N ALA A 94 -0.76 -22.91 5.65
CA ALA A 94 -1.60 -22.11 6.53
C ALA A 94 -1.65 -20.65 6.04
N VAL A 95 -2.83 -20.02 6.06
CA VAL A 95 -3.01 -18.58 5.77
C VAL A 95 -3.39 -17.88 7.08
N ILE A 96 -2.62 -16.90 7.50
CA ILE A 96 -2.88 -16.13 8.73
C ILE A 96 -3.22 -14.69 8.34
N MET A 97 -4.44 -14.28 8.63
CA MET A 97 -4.89 -12.91 8.40
C MET A 97 -4.75 -12.09 9.68
N ILE A 98 -4.08 -10.93 9.57
CA ILE A 98 -3.85 -10.02 10.70
C ILE A 98 -4.76 -8.80 10.54
N VAL A 99 -5.54 -8.51 11.57
CA VAL A 99 -6.45 -7.36 11.63
C VAL A 99 -6.21 -6.53 12.89
N GLY A 100 -6.56 -5.26 12.85
CA GLY A 100 -6.40 -4.33 13.98
C GLY A 100 -6.40 -2.89 13.52
N ALA A 101 -6.57 -1.96 14.44
CA ALA A 101 -6.56 -0.53 14.19
C ALA A 101 -5.21 -0.03 13.61
N ILE A 102 -5.19 1.23 13.22
CA ILE A 102 -3.94 1.90 12.81
C ILE A 102 -2.98 1.93 14.01
N ASP A 103 -1.69 1.70 13.76
CA ASP A 103 -0.63 1.79 14.76
C ASP A 103 -0.81 0.90 16.02
N VAL A 104 -1.43 -0.29 15.87
CA VAL A 104 -1.49 -1.31 16.97
C VAL A 104 -0.38 -2.35 16.88
N GLY A 105 0.48 -2.30 15.86
CA GLY A 105 1.63 -3.18 15.71
C GLY A 105 1.45 -4.35 14.74
N LYS A 106 0.45 -4.34 13.83
CA LYS A 106 0.21 -5.40 12.84
C LYS A 106 1.47 -5.81 12.07
N THR A 107 2.14 -4.86 11.44
CA THR A 107 3.37 -5.12 10.67
C THR A 107 4.49 -5.70 11.55
N SER A 108 4.61 -5.25 12.81
CA SER A 108 5.57 -5.79 13.76
C SER A 108 5.24 -7.23 14.17
N PHE A 109 3.96 -7.55 14.36
CA PHE A 109 3.51 -8.91 14.60
C PHE A 109 3.79 -9.81 13.39
N CYS A 110 3.51 -9.34 12.17
CA CYS A 110 3.82 -10.07 10.94
C CYS A 110 5.31 -10.39 10.82
N ALA A 111 6.19 -9.42 11.11
CA ALA A 111 7.63 -9.62 11.11
C ALA A 111 8.05 -10.64 12.20
N TYR A 112 7.48 -10.54 13.39
CA TYR A 112 7.74 -11.50 14.47
C TYR A 112 7.31 -12.92 14.09
N LEU A 113 6.09 -13.10 13.57
CA LEU A 113 5.58 -14.39 13.11
C LEU A 113 6.47 -14.97 11.98
N ALA A 114 6.85 -14.15 10.99
CA ALA A 114 7.73 -14.57 9.91
C ALA A 114 9.09 -15.05 10.44
N ASN A 115 9.70 -14.30 11.34
CA ASN A 115 10.99 -14.65 11.93
C ASN A 115 10.93 -15.96 12.75
N MET A 116 9.86 -16.14 13.51
CA MET A 116 9.67 -17.37 14.30
C MET A 116 9.40 -18.58 13.39
N ALA A 117 8.67 -18.40 12.27
CA ALA A 117 8.44 -19.44 11.28
C ALA A 117 9.75 -19.84 10.55
N LEU A 118 10.58 -18.85 10.18
CA LEU A 118 11.91 -19.12 9.61
C LEU A 118 12.83 -19.90 10.56
N ARG A 119 12.77 -19.64 11.88
CA ARG A 119 13.49 -20.44 12.88
C ARG A 119 13.06 -21.91 12.89
N LYS A 120 11.79 -22.18 12.54
CA LYS A 120 11.26 -23.54 12.35
C LYS A 120 11.53 -24.09 10.94
N LYS A 121 12.31 -23.38 10.11
CA LYS A 121 12.64 -23.74 8.72
C LYS A 121 11.39 -23.83 7.82
N LEU A 122 10.31 -23.11 8.15
CA LEU A 122 9.14 -23.01 7.32
C LEU A 122 9.39 -22.02 6.17
N ARG A 123 8.83 -22.34 5.01
CA ARG A 123 8.78 -21.41 3.86
C ARG A 123 7.64 -20.45 4.08
N VAL A 124 7.93 -19.15 4.07
CA VAL A 124 6.99 -18.10 4.43
C VAL A 124 6.80 -17.16 3.26
N ALA A 125 5.54 -16.83 2.93
CA ALA A 125 5.20 -15.71 2.08
C ALA A 125 4.53 -14.61 2.91
N PHE A 126 4.76 -13.38 2.51
CA PHE A 126 4.17 -12.19 3.13
C PHE A 126 3.38 -11.43 2.07
N VAL A 127 2.13 -11.10 2.38
CA VAL A 127 1.25 -10.24 1.59
C VAL A 127 0.98 -8.99 2.42
N ASP A 128 1.44 -7.85 1.95
CA ASP A 128 1.21 -6.55 2.58
C ASP A 128 0.09 -5.82 1.83
N ALA A 129 -1.04 -5.70 2.49
CA ALA A 129 -2.25 -5.06 1.96
C ALA A 129 -2.61 -3.77 2.71
N ASP A 130 -1.68 -3.18 3.47
CA ASP A 130 -1.87 -1.84 4.04
C ASP A 130 -1.57 -0.79 2.97
N LEU A 131 -2.60 -0.36 2.23
CA LEU A 131 -2.47 0.60 1.13
C LEU A 131 -1.88 1.94 1.57
N GLY A 132 -2.19 2.34 2.82
CA GLY A 132 -1.77 3.63 3.37
C GLY A 132 -0.38 3.63 3.96
N GLN A 133 0.09 2.49 4.45
CA GLN A 133 1.37 2.33 5.13
C GLN A 133 2.15 1.11 4.62
N SER A 134 2.05 0.84 3.30
CA SER A 134 2.74 -0.29 2.69
C SER A 134 4.24 -0.21 2.96
N ASP A 135 4.78 -1.26 3.54
CA ASP A 135 6.22 -1.46 3.71
C ASP A 135 6.78 -2.34 2.55
N LEU A 136 5.92 -3.11 1.86
CA LEU A 136 6.29 -3.99 0.75
C LEU A 136 5.65 -3.51 -0.56
N GLY A 137 6.37 -2.71 -1.30
CA GLY A 137 5.86 -2.04 -2.51
C GLY A 137 5.64 -0.54 -2.31
N PRO A 138 5.27 0.20 -3.36
CA PRO A 138 4.90 1.61 -3.22
C PRO A 138 3.55 1.74 -2.47
N PRO A 139 3.28 2.86 -1.78
CA PRO A 139 1.94 3.13 -1.26
C PRO A 139 0.90 3.05 -2.38
N SER A 140 -0.35 2.78 -2.03
CA SER A 140 -1.46 2.53 -2.98
C SER A 140 -1.36 1.21 -3.74
N THR A 141 -0.56 0.25 -3.25
CA THR A 141 -0.40 -1.08 -3.83
C THR A 141 -0.55 -2.18 -2.77
N ILE A 142 -0.81 -3.39 -3.23
CA ILE A 142 -0.69 -4.62 -2.46
C ILE A 142 0.57 -5.33 -2.95
N GLY A 143 1.52 -5.60 -2.04
CA GLY A 143 2.77 -6.26 -2.36
C GLY A 143 2.83 -7.69 -1.81
N SER A 144 3.55 -8.59 -2.46
CA SER A 144 3.88 -9.90 -1.90
C SER A 144 5.30 -10.33 -2.22
N CYS A 145 5.87 -11.13 -1.32
CA CYS A 145 7.18 -11.73 -1.49
C CYS A 145 7.32 -13.01 -0.68
N GLN A 146 8.29 -13.85 -1.03
CA GLN A 146 8.75 -14.93 -0.18
C GLN A 146 9.79 -14.40 0.82
N ILE A 147 9.62 -14.71 2.09
CA ILE A 147 10.56 -14.34 3.14
C ILE A 147 11.63 -15.41 3.26
N THR A 148 12.85 -15.10 2.80
CA THR A 148 13.99 -16.02 2.79
C THR A 148 15.06 -15.73 3.84
N ARG A 149 14.96 -14.58 4.52
CA ARG A 149 15.88 -14.11 5.55
C ARG A 149 15.14 -13.42 6.69
N PRO A 150 15.71 -13.36 7.91
CA PRO A 150 15.08 -12.65 9.02
C PRO A 150 14.74 -11.19 8.68
N VAL A 151 13.50 -10.80 9.01
CA VAL A 151 12.92 -9.50 8.74
C VAL A 151 13.11 -8.60 9.96
N ARG A 152 13.78 -7.48 9.79
CA ARG A 152 13.95 -6.43 10.82
C ARG A 152 13.08 -5.21 10.52
N ASP A 153 13.04 -4.83 9.24
CA ASP A 153 12.12 -3.83 8.70
C ASP A 153 11.59 -4.34 7.34
N PRO A 154 10.29 -4.63 7.20
CA PRO A 154 9.72 -5.10 5.93
C PRO A 154 9.99 -4.16 4.74
N PHE A 155 10.19 -2.88 4.99
CA PHE A 155 10.52 -1.89 3.94
C PHE A 155 11.88 -2.15 3.25
N GLU A 156 12.76 -2.93 3.86
CA GLU A 156 14.03 -3.35 3.25
C GLU A 156 13.89 -4.56 2.32
N ILE A 157 12.68 -5.10 2.21
CA ILE A 157 12.37 -6.23 1.34
C ILE A 157 11.76 -5.69 0.05
N ASP A 158 12.22 -6.17 -1.08
CA ASP A 158 11.60 -5.86 -2.36
C ASP A 158 10.42 -6.80 -2.61
N ALA A 159 9.31 -6.26 -3.07
CA ALA A 159 8.17 -7.06 -3.48
C ALA A 159 8.52 -7.85 -4.74
N GLU A 160 8.17 -9.14 -4.75
CA GLU A 160 8.29 -10.01 -5.94
C GLU A 160 7.11 -9.84 -6.88
N ASP A 161 5.93 -9.55 -6.31
CA ASP A 161 4.71 -9.24 -7.06
C ASP A 161 4.01 -8.05 -6.41
N VAL A 162 3.47 -7.17 -7.26
CA VAL A 162 2.79 -5.95 -6.82
C VAL A 162 1.51 -5.77 -7.63
N ARG A 163 0.43 -5.42 -6.94
CA ARG A 163 -0.82 -5.02 -7.57
C ARG A 163 -1.16 -3.58 -7.20
N PHE A 164 -1.30 -2.74 -8.20
CA PHE A 164 -1.73 -1.37 -8.02
C PHE A 164 -3.23 -1.29 -7.73
N ILE A 165 -3.60 -0.49 -6.74
CA ILE A 165 -4.99 -0.17 -6.38
C ILE A 165 -5.28 1.31 -6.63
N GLY A 166 -4.28 2.18 -6.43
CA GLY A 166 -4.39 3.60 -6.75
C GLY A 166 -5.02 4.47 -5.67
N VAL A 167 -5.37 3.90 -4.51
CA VAL A 167 -5.90 4.63 -3.34
C VAL A 167 -5.09 4.30 -2.09
N THR A 168 -5.13 5.17 -1.07
CA THR A 168 -4.45 4.96 0.23
C THR A 168 -5.39 4.43 1.32
N SER A 169 -6.68 4.27 1.01
CA SER A 169 -7.70 3.69 1.91
C SER A 169 -8.60 2.74 1.13
N PRO A 170 -9.01 1.61 1.71
CA PRO A 170 -9.92 0.67 1.04
C PRO A 170 -11.31 1.24 0.76
N SER A 171 -11.76 2.26 1.51
CA SER A 171 -13.13 2.79 1.46
C SER A 171 -13.57 3.25 0.05
N GLY A 172 -12.62 3.69 -0.77
CA GLY A 172 -12.90 4.13 -2.14
C GLY A 172 -12.78 3.02 -3.21
N ALA A 173 -12.31 1.80 -2.86
CA ALA A 173 -12.00 0.75 -3.84
C ALA A 173 -12.14 -0.66 -3.24
N LEU A 174 -13.24 -0.92 -2.52
CA LEU A 174 -13.44 -2.16 -1.75
C LEU A 174 -13.34 -3.43 -2.60
N SER A 175 -13.95 -3.42 -3.76
CA SER A 175 -13.98 -4.56 -4.68
C SER A 175 -12.59 -4.90 -5.21
N GLU A 176 -11.84 -3.88 -5.61
CA GLU A 176 -10.47 -3.94 -6.13
C GLU A 176 -9.50 -4.43 -5.05
N VAL A 177 -9.65 -3.91 -3.83
CA VAL A 177 -8.82 -4.29 -2.67
C VAL A 177 -9.05 -5.76 -2.31
N VAL A 178 -10.32 -6.19 -2.13
CA VAL A 178 -10.64 -7.60 -1.81
C VAL A 178 -10.14 -8.53 -2.91
N SER A 179 -10.40 -8.19 -4.19
CA SER A 179 -9.91 -8.97 -5.33
C SER A 179 -8.38 -9.01 -5.37
N GLY A 180 -7.73 -7.87 -5.11
CA GLY A 180 -6.28 -7.75 -5.08
C GLY A 180 -5.64 -8.65 -4.02
N ILE A 181 -6.09 -8.53 -2.76
CA ILE A 181 -5.57 -9.35 -1.65
C ILE A 181 -5.81 -10.84 -1.92
N THR A 182 -7.01 -11.21 -2.41
CA THR A 182 -7.31 -12.60 -2.75
C THR A 182 -6.34 -13.15 -3.78
N LYS A 183 -6.14 -12.44 -4.91
CA LYS A 183 -5.22 -12.87 -5.97
C LYS A 183 -3.77 -12.96 -5.50
N MET A 184 -3.30 -12.00 -4.68
CA MET A 184 -1.95 -12.00 -4.14
C MET A 184 -1.75 -13.17 -3.16
N THR A 185 -2.76 -13.48 -2.33
CA THR A 185 -2.74 -14.64 -1.43
C THR A 185 -2.70 -15.95 -2.22
N GLU A 186 -3.52 -16.09 -3.28
CA GLU A 186 -3.50 -17.26 -4.17
C GLU A 186 -2.15 -17.44 -4.88
N LYS A 187 -1.54 -16.34 -5.35
CA LYS A 187 -0.19 -16.37 -5.94
C LYS A 187 0.85 -16.84 -4.91
N ALA A 188 0.80 -16.30 -3.70
CA ALA A 188 1.68 -16.70 -2.61
C ALA A 188 1.57 -18.19 -2.28
N LEU A 189 0.35 -18.72 -2.25
CA LEU A 189 0.10 -20.16 -2.04
C LEU A 189 0.73 -21.03 -3.15
N LYS A 190 0.71 -20.56 -4.40
CA LYS A 190 1.32 -21.27 -5.55
C LYS A 190 2.85 -21.36 -5.48
N LEU A 191 3.51 -20.55 -4.64
CA LEU A 191 4.96 -20.65 -4.41
C LEU A 191 5.35 -21.90 -3.60
N GLY A 192 4.38 -22.70 -3.16
CA GLY A 192 4.61 -23.90 -2.38
C GLY A 192 5.11 -23.63 -0.97
N VAL A 193 4.74 -22.49 -0.39
CA VAL A 193 5.10 -22.10 0.98
C VAL A 193 4.30 -22.87 2.03
N ASP A 194 4.80 -22.87 3.26
CA ASP A 194 4.14 -23.53 4.40
C ASP A 194 3.23 -22.55 5.17
N LEU A 195 3.50 -21.25 5.03
CA LEU A 195 2.79 -20.17 5.73
C LEU A 195 2.66 -18.93 4.84
N VAL A 196 1.44 -18.41 4.72
CA VAL A 196 1.16 -17.09 4.14
C VAL A 196 0.68 -16.15 5.23
N ILE A 197 1.36 -15.03 5.42
CA ILE A 197 1.00 -13.99 6.39
C ILE A 197 0.38 -12.83 5.60
N VAL A 198 -0.88 -12.48 5.90
CA VAL A 198 -1.61 -11.38 5.25
C VAL A 198 -1.76 -10.23 6.23
N ASN A 199 -0.99 -9.16 6.03
CA ASN A 199 -1.10 -7.91 6.76
C ASN A 199 -2.20 -7.07 6.14
N THR A 200 -3.22 -6.67 6.91
CA THR A 200 -4.31 -5.83 6.39
C THR A 200 -4.16 -4.38 6.85
N ASP A 201 -4.86 -3.48 6.17
CA ASP A 201 -5.00 -2.08 6.58
C ASP A 201 -5.63 -1.90 7.98
N GLY A 202 -5.53 -0.68 8.50
CA GLY A 202 -6.01 -0.33 9.85
C GLY A 202 -7.47 0.13 9.92
N TRP A 203 -8.25 0.02 8.86
CA TRP A 203 -9.65 0.42 8.86
C TRP A 203 -10.53 -0.68 9.48
N ILE A 204 -10.99 -0.44 10.71
CA ILE A 204 -11.81 -1.39 11.49
C ILE A 204 -13.09 -0.76 12.04
N GLU A 205 -13.25 0.55 11.92
CA GLU A 205 -14.38 1.29 12.49
C GLU A 205 -15.54 1.44 11.48
N GLY A 206 -16.76 1.28 11.96
CA GLY A 206 -17.97 1.38 11.19
C GLY A 206 -18.38 0.07 10.49
N GLU A 207 -19.65 -0.01 10.10
CA GLU A 207 -20.23 -1.22 9.50
C GLU A 207 -19.55 -1.63 8.18
N ASP A 208 -19.15 -0.66 7.37
CA ASP A 208 -18.49 -0.93 6.09
C ASP A 208 -17.10 -1.53 6.28
N ALA A 209 -16.35 -1.08 7.30
CA ALA A 209 -15.06 -1.66 7.64
C ALA A 209 -15.20 -3.11 8.11
N VAL A 210 -16.17 -3.38 8.98
CA VAL A 210 -16.46 -4.75 9.43
C VAL A 210 -16.89 -5.62 8.26
N ARG A 211 -17.83 -5.16 7.43
CA ARG A 211 -18.29 -5.87 6.22
C ARG A 211 -17.14 -6.19 5.27
N TYR A 212 -16.25 -5.24 5.07
CA TYR A 212 -15.05 -5.42 4.25
C TYR A 212 -14.15 -6.52 4.81
N LYS A 213 -13.78 -6.47 6.11
CA LYS A 213 -12.92 -7.48 6.74
C LYS A 213 -13.55 -8.87 6.73
N LEU A 214 -14.86 -8.98 6.96
CA LEU A 214 -15.60 -10.24 6.88
C LEU A 214 -15.64 -10.77 5.44
N THR A 215 -15.86 -9.90 4.46
CA THR A 215 -15.84 -10.28 3.05
C THR A 215 -14.46 -10.80 2.63
N LEU A 216 -13.41 -10.10 3.06
CA LEU A 216 -12.04 -10.52 2.82
C LEU A 216 -11.74 -11.88 3.45
N ALA A 217 -12.07 -12.09 4.73
CA ALA A 217 -11.87 -13.35 5.43
C ALA A 217 -12.61 -14.51 4.74
N LYS A 218 -13.86 -14.30 4.31
CA LYS A 218 -14.62 -15.30 3.54
C LYS A 218 -13.98 -15.65 2.19
N ARG A 219 -13.31 -14.70 1.55
CA ARG A 219 -12.64 -14.88 0.26
C ARG A 219 -11.32 -15.63 0.38
N ILE A 220 -10.44 -15.21 1.29
CA ILE A 220 -9.11 -15.83 1.45
C ILE A 220 -9.14 -17.09 2.33
N LYS A 221 -10.21 -17.31 3.11
CA LYS A 221 -10.42 -18.45 4.00
C LYS A 221 -9.18 -18.73 4.87
N PRO A 222 -8.80 -17.78 5.74
CA PRO A 222 -7.60 -17.96 6.55
C PRO A 222 -7.77 -19.15 7.50
N SER A 223 -6.68 -19.85 7.77
CA SER A 223 -6.62 -20.90 8.79
C SER A 223 -6.75 -20.31 10.20
N MET A 224 -6.34 -19.06 10.36
CA MET A 224 -6.49 -18.32 11.62
C MET A 224 -6.59 -16.81 11.34
N LEU A 225 -7.48 -16.14 12.08
CA LEU A 225 -7.63 -14.70 12.15
C LEU A 225 -7.02 -14.18 13.46
N ILE A 226 -6.02 -13.31 13.38
CA ILE A 226 -5.40 -12.72 14.57
C ILE A 226 -5.78 -11.25 14.63
N GLY A 227 -6.49 -10.89 15.69
CA GLY A 227 -6.88 -9.52 15.99
C GLY A 227 -5.94 -8.88 16.99
N ILE A 228 -5.25 -7.80 16.60
CA ILE A 228 -4.43 -7.00 17.52
C ILE A 228 -5.28 -5.83 17.99
N GLN A 229 -5.54 -5.77 19.29
CA GLN A 229 -6.45 -4.78 19.87
C GLN A 229 -5.88 -4.15 21.14
N GLU A 230 -6.36 -2.95 21.47
CA GLU A 230 -5.99 -2.26 22.71
C GLU A 230 -6.97 -2.54 23.84
N GLN A 231 -8.23 -2.73 23.47
CA GLN A 231 -9.32 -3.07 24.42
C GLN A 231 -10.11 -4.27 23.88
N SER A 232 -11.29 -4.04 23.33
CA SER A 232 -12.20 -5.08 22.84
C SER A 232 -12.85 -4.70 21.49
N GLU A 233 -12.23 -3.78 20.76
CA GLU A 233 -12.76 -3.21 19.51
C GLU A 233 -12.94 -4.22 18.38
N LEU A 234 -12.27 -5.37 18.46
CA LEU A 234 -12.38 -6.44 17.47
C LEU A 234 -13.29 -7.60 17.88
N THR A 235 -13.89 -7.55 19.07
CA THR A 235 -14.68 -8.68 19.61
C THR A 235 -15.80 -9.12 18.66
N PHE A 236 -16.53 -8.17 18.09
CA PHE A 236 -17.58 -8.46 17.12
C PHE A 236 -17.02 -9.12 15.86
N LEU A 237 -15.97 -8.56 15.28
CA LEU A 237 -15.34 -9.07 14.07
C LEU A 237 -14.82 -10.50 14.26
N LEU A 238 -14.10 -10.75 15.35
CA LEU A 238 -13.51 -12.04 15.67
C LEU A 238 -14.57 -13.11 15.99
N GLY A 239 -15.71 -12.72 16.56
CA GLY A 239 -16.81 -13.63 16.91
C GLY A 239 -17.79 -13.93 15.77
N THR A 240 -17.74 -13.17 14.65
CA THR A 240 -18.75 -13.29 13.57
C THR A 240 -18.50 -14.47 12.63
N LEU A 241 -17.29 -15.00 12.57
CA LEU A 241 -16.91 -16.13 11.69
C LEU A 241 -16.49 -17.35 12.53
N PRO A 242 -17.44 -18.10 13.13
CA PRO A 242 -17.11 -19.20 14.03
C PRO A 242 -16.37 -20.36 13.34
N GLU A 243 -16.46 -20.43 12.01
CA GLU A 243 -15.74 -21.42 11.19
C GLU A 243 -14.23 -21.11 11.06
N ILE A 244 -13.81 -19.89 11.38
CA ILE A 244 -12.41 -19.46 11.34
C ILE A 244 -11.88 -19.35 12.78
N GLN A 245 -10.83 -20.09 13.09
CA GLN A 245 -10.15 -19.93 14.37
C GLN A 245 -9.67 -18.48 14.54
N SER A 246 -10.14 -17.81 15.58
CA SER A 246 -9.81 -16.41 15.87
C SER A 246 -9.09 -16.28 17.21
N VAL A 247 -8.06 -15.44 17.25
CA VAL A 247 -7.28 -15.13 18.46
C VAL A 247 -7.13 -13.62 18.58
N ALA A 248 -7.52 -13.09 19.74
CA ALA A 248 -7.22 -11.71 20.11
C ALA A 248 -5.88 -11.65 20.84
N VAL A 249 -5.05 -10.67 20.48
CA VAL A 249 -3.79 -10.36 21.14
C VAL A 249 -3.72 -8.87 21.46
N GLU A 250 -2.99 -8.51 22.49
CA GLU A 250 -2.83 -7.12 22.90
C GLU A 250 -1.89 -6.34 21.96
N SER A 251 -2.10 -5.02 21.84
CA SER A 251 -1.14 -4.12 21.24
C SER A 251 0.11 -4.03 22.12
N SER A 252 1.30 -4.06 21.50
CA SER A 252 2.54 -3.90 22.25
C SER A 252 2.64 -2.50 22.86
N SER A 253 3.09 -2.40 24.12
CA SER A 253 3.38 -1.11 24.76
C SER A 253 4.51 -0.31 24.08
N ALA A 254 5.32 -0.99 23.28
CA ALA A 254 6.40 -0.39 22.50
C ALA A 254 5.94 0.23 21.16
N VAL A 255 4.67 0.10 20.81
CA VAL A 255 4.13 0.67 19.55
C VAL A 255 4.21 2.21 19.60
N ARG A 256 4.60 2.78 18.47
CA ARG A 256 4.59 4.23 18.29
C ARG A 256 3.30 4.64 17.59
N LYS A 257 2.49 5.45 18.27
CA LYS A 257 1.36 6.14 17.63
C LYS A 257 1.88 7.26 16.74
N ARG A 258 1.30 7.38 15.55
CA ARG A 258 1.66 8.39 14.55
C ARG A 258 0.47 9.29 14.27
N ASP A 259 0.73 10.58 14.11
CA ASP A 259 -0.27 11.50 13.64
C ASP A 259 -0.48 11.39 12.11
N ARG A 260 -1.41 12.17 11.57
CA ARG A 260 -1.73 12.17 10.15
C ARG A 260 -0.54 12.61 9.28
N GLU A 261 0.20 13.61 9.74
CA GLU A 261 1.35 14.16 9.03
C GLU A 261 2.52 13.17 8.99
N GLU A 262 2.79 12.47 10.08
CA GLU A 262 3.82 11.43 10.12
C GLU A 262 3.49 10.28 9.16
N ARG A 263 2.20 9.87 9.08
CA ARG A 263 1.76 8.85 8.12
C ARG A 263 1.87 9.33 6.68
N LYS A 264 1.51 10.60 6.39
CA LYS A 264 1.72 11.21 5.08
C LYS A 264 3.20 11.21 4.70
N LEU A 265 4.08 11.64 5.61
CA LEU A 265 5.52 11.64 5.39
C LEU A 265 6.07 10.24 5.05
N LEU A 266 5.58 9.19 5.72
CA LEU A 266 6.01 7.82 5.43
C LEU A 266 5.58 7.38 4.02
N ARG A 267 4.35 7.73 3.58
CA ARG A 267 3.91 7.47 2.21
C ARG A 267 4.77 8.21 1.19
N GLU A 268 5.04 9.49 1.42
CA GLU A 268 5.90 10.31 0.56
C GLU A 268 7.32 9.73 0.43
N LEU A 269 7.89 9.22 1.53
CA LEU A 269 9.17 8.50 1.49
C LEU A 269 9.07 7.20 0.67
N GLY A 270 7.94 6.51 0.75
CA GLY A 270 7.64 5.35 -0.08
C GLY A 270 7.61 5.71 -1.57
N TYR A 271 6.80 6.69 -1.97
CA TYR A 271 6.76 7.16 -3.36
C TYR A 271 8.14 7.61 -3.87
N LYS A 272 8.87 8.38 -3.06
CA LYS A 272 10.23 8.85 -3.39
C LYS A 272 11.21 7.70 -3.64
N LYS A 273 11.12 6.60 -2.87
CA LYS A 273 11.94 5.39 -3.08
C LYS A 273 11.74 4.85 -4.51
N TYR A 274 10.48 4.72 -4.92
CA TYR A 274 10.12 4.12 -6.21
C TYR A 274 10.20 5.07 -7.41
N LEU A 275 10.27 6.38 -7.19
CA LEU A 275 10.45 7.39 -8.24
C LEU A 275 11.91 7.83 -8.41
N LYS A 276 12.84 7.26 -7.62
CA LYS A 276 14.26 7.65 -7.70
C LYS A 276 14.83 7.43 -9.10
N GLY A 277 15.38 8.48 -9.69
CA GLY A 277 15.96 8.45 -11.04
C GLY A 277 14.92 8.47 -12.17
N ALA A 278 13.67 8.85 -11.89
CA ALA A 278 12.61 8.97 -12.88
C ALA A 278 12.90 10.10 -13.88
N THR A 279 12.42 9.91 -15.09
CA THR A 279 12.45 10.86 -16.21
C THR A 279 11.10 10.87 -16.90
N VAL A 280 10.80 11.94 -17.65
CA VAL A 280 9.57 12.00 -18.44
C VAL A 280 9.71 11.13 -19.69
N GLN A 281 8.75 10.24 -19.89
CA GLN A 281 8.64 9.38 -21.06
C GLN A 281 7.30 9.63 -21.75
N SER A 282 7.26 9.52 -23.06
CA SER A 282 6.07 9.81 -23.88
C SER A 282 5.49 8.51 -24.44
N PHE A 283 4.18 8.34 -24.29
CA PHE A 283 3.43 7.17 -24.71
C PHE A 283 2.27 7.58 -25.63
N PRO A 284 2.38 7.33 -26.94
CA PRO A 284 1.21 7.43 -27.82
C PRO A 284 0.09 6.52 -27.32
N LEU A 285 -1.15 7.02 -27.24
CA LEU A 285 -2.29 6.26 -26.68
C LEU A 285 -2.61 4.97 -27.46
N ASN A 286 -2.21 4.88 -28.72
CA ASN A 286 -2.36 3.66 -29.53
C ASN A 286 -1.27 2.61 -29.27
N TRP A 287 -0.24 2.91 -28.46
CA TRP A 287 0.83 1.97 -28.11
C TRP A 287 0.62 1.33 -26.75
N VAL A 288 -0.15 1.96 -25.89
CA VAL A 288 -0.39 1.51 -24.50
C VAL A 288 -1.87 1.42 -24.22
N LYS A 289 -2.26 0.46 -23.39
CA LYS A 289 -3.62 0.37 -22.87
C LYS A 289 -3.76 1.27 -21.64
N ILE A 290 -4.83 2.03 -21.57
CA ILE A 290 -5.14 2.92 -20.46
C ILE A 290 -6.27 2.30 -19.62
N PHE A 291 -6.10 2.30 -18.29
CA PHE A 291 -7.08 1.79 -17.33
C PHE A 291 -7.28 2.78 -16.17
N GLY A 292 -8.47 2.75 -15.56
CA GLY A 292 -8.78 3.60 -14.41
C GLY A 292 -9.25 5.01 -14.79
N VAL A 293 -9.37 5.31 -16.07
CA VAL A 293 -9.91 6.58 -16.57
C VAL A 293 -10.82 6.32 -17.77
N PRO A 294 -11.79 7.20 -18.06
CA PRO A 294 -12.78 6.97 -19.11
C PRO A 294 -12.30 7.37 -20.52
N PHE A 295 -11.00 7.47 -20.74
CA PHE A 295 -10.44 7.82 -22.04
C PHE A 295 -9.35 6.83 -22.52
N GLY A 296 -9.00 6.91 -23.80
CA GLY A 296 -7.94 6.10 -24.41
C GLY A 296 -8.41 4.75 -24.96
N SER A 297 -9.67 4.37 -24.75
CA SER A 297 -10.25 3.11 -25.25
C SER A 297 -11.53 3.29 -26.07
N GLY A 298 -12.01 4.52 -26.20
CA GLY A 298 -13.22 4.86 -26.93
C GLY A 298 -12.97 5.14 -28.42
N THR A 299 -14.03 5.52 -29.13
CA THR A 299 -14.01 5.94 -30.52
C THR A 299 -14.45 7.40 -30.62
N PRO A 300 -14.01 8.15 -31.64
CA PRO A 300 -14.53 9.49 -31.88
C PRO A 300 -16.06 9.47 -32.04
N PRO A 301 -16.80 10.40 -31.44
CA PRO A 301 -18.25 10.49 -31.61
C PRO A 301 -18.63 10.76 -33.06
N SER A 302 -19.83 10.34 -33.43
CA SER A 302 -20.37 10.67 -34.75
C SER A 302 -20.52 12.19 -34.94
N ARG A 303 -20.52 12.67 -36.17
CA ARG A 303 -20.68 14.09 -36.48
C ARG A 303 -21.92 14.70 -35.81
N SER A 304 -23.07 14.01 -35.90
CA SER A 304 -24.32 14.48 -35.30
C SER A 304 -24.24 14.57 -33.73
N ARG A 305 -23.45 13.71 -33.10
CA ARG A 305 -23.21 13.80 -31.63
C ARG A 305 -22.25 14.92 -31.30
N MET A 306 -21.19 15.09 -32.10
CA MET A 306 -20.26 16.20 -31.96
C MET A 306 -20.95 17.54 -32.10
N ASP A 307 -21.85 17.69 -33.09
CA ASP A 307 -22.62 18.91 -33.28
C ASP A 307 -23.45 19.27 -32.05
N LYS A 308 -24.10 18.27 -31.40
CA LYS A 308 -24.84 18.47 -30.15
C LYS A 308 -23.93 18.87 -28.98
N ILE A 309 -22.73 18.28 -28.89
CA ILE A 309 -21.74 18.64 -27.85
C ILE A 309 -21.30 20.09 -28.03
N VAL A 310 -20.96 20.46 -29.25
CA VAL A 310 -20.52 21.85 -29.61
C VAL A 310 -21.64 22.84 -29.35
N GLU A 311 -22.89 22.50 -29.67
CA GLU A 311 -24.05 23.36 -29.41
C GLU A 311 -24.20 23.69 -27.92
N GLN A 312 -23.98 22.72 -27.04
CA GLN A 312 -24.12 22.92 -25.60
C GLN A 312 -22.91 23.61 -24.96
N ILE A 313 -21.69 23.27 -25.41
CA ILE A 313 -20.44 23.83 -24.86
C ILE A 313 -20.10 25.18 -25.50
N GLY A 314 -20.64 25.46 -26.71
CA GLY A 314 -20.38 26.70 -27.48
C GLY A 314 -19.07 26.66 -28.29
N THR A 315 -18.29 25.59 -28.23
CA THR A 315 -17.01 25.47 -28.93
C THR A 315 -16.58 23.99 -29.07
N TYR A 316 -15.63 23.73 -29.96
CA TYR A 316 -15.07 22.39 -30.15
C TYR A 316 -14.18 22.01 -28.92
N PRO A 317 -14.36 20.81 -28.36
CA PRO A 317 -13.46 20.32 -27.30
C PRO A 317 -12.08 19.99 -27.87
N LEU A 318 -11.04 20.01 -27.03
CA LEU A 318 -9.69 19.54 -27.39
C LEU A 318 -9.68 18.06 -27.76
N TYR A 319 -10.49 17.28 -27.05
CA TYR A 319 -10.59 15.85 -27.28
C TYR A 319 -11.98 15.36 -26.88
N CYS A 320 -12.50 14.41 -27.64
CA CYS A 320 -13.75 13.74 -27.32
C CYS A 320 -13.73 12.31 -27.82
N GLU A 321 -14.14 11.38 -26.97
CA GLU A 321 -14.35 9.99 -27.33
C GLU A 321 -15.59 9.41 -26.65
N GLU A 322 -16.19 8.42 -27.29
CA GLU A 322 -17.31 7.69 -26.73
C GLU A 322 -16.98 6.21 -26.52
N SER A 323 -17.42 5.71 -25.38
CA SER A 323 -17.48 4.31 -25.01
C SER A 323 -18.95 3.86 -24.92
N PRO A 324 -19.26 2.57 -24.71
CA PRO A 324 -20.64 2.10 -24.62
C PRO A 324 -21.53 2.87 -23.64
N ASN A 325 -20.97 3.34 -22.51
CA ASN A 325 -21.72 3.94 -21.43
C ASN A 325 -21.35 5.40 -21.14
N THR A 326 -20.24 5.90 -21.67
CA THR A 326 -19.66 7.20 -21.29
C THR A 326 -19.17 7.96 -22.50
N ILE A 327 -19.36 9.28 -22.49
CA ILE A 327 -18.71 10.23 -23.39
C ILE A 327 -17.71 11.01 -22.55
N PHE A 328 -16.45 10.98 -22.95
CA PHE A 328 -15.36 11.75 -22.35
C PHE A 328 -15.08 12.99 -23.19
N ILE A 329 -15.02 14.14 -22.56
CA ILE A 329 -14.80 15.43 -23.18
C ILE A 329 -13.67 16.14 -22.44
N ALA A 330 -12.58 16.48 -23.15
CA ALA A 330 -11.51 17.31 -22.60
C ALA A 330 -11.59 18.72 -23.18
N LEU A 331 -11.62 19.72 -22.33
CA LEU A 331 -11.69 21.14 -22.66
C LEU A 331 -10.34 21.80 -22.41
N SER A 332 -10.04 22.90 -23.13
CA SER A 332 -8.92 23.77 -22.78
C SER A 332 -9.24 24.55 -21.49
N LYS A 333 -8.22 25.08 -20.85
CA LYS A 333 -8.39 25.90 -19.62
C LYS A 333 -9.22 27.16 -19.82
N GLU A 334 -9.35 27.63 -21.05
CA GLU A 334 -10.10 28.83 -21.44
C GLU A 334 -11.58 28.53 -21.70
N GLN A 335 -11.93 27.26 -21.88
CA GLN A 335 -13.28 26.80 -22.13
C GLN A 335 -14.02 26.59 -20.79
N TRP A 336 -15.30 26.90 -20.79
CA TRP A 336 -16.14 26.77 -19.60
C TRP A 336 -17.25 25.74 -19.82
N ALA A 337 -17.49 24.93 -18.83
CA ALA A 337 -18.63 24.05 -18.72
C ALA A 337 -18.94 23.83 -17.22
N ASP A 338 -20.22 23.67 -16.88
CA ASP A 338 -20.66 23.36 -15.54
C ASP A 338 -21.41 22.03 -15.47
N GLU A 339 -21.87 21.67 -14.28
CA GLU A 339 -22.65 20.45 -14.07
C GLU A 339 -23.99 20.46 -14.84
N GLU A 340 -24.55 21.62 -15.11
CA GLU A 340 -25.82 21.74 -15.83
C GLU A 340 -25.65 21.38 -17.31
N ILE A 341 -24.56 21.82 -17.91
CA ILE A 341 -24.16 21.44 -19.27
C ILE A 341 -23.91 19.93 -19.34
N ALA A 342 -23.18 19.35 -18.37
CA ALA A 342 -22.95 17.92 -18.33
C ALA A 342 -24.25 17.12 -18.23
N LYS A 343 -25.18 17.50 -17.35
CA LYS A 343 -26.50 16.86 -17.20
C LYS A 343 -27.37 17.00 -18.44
N THR A 344 -27.34 18.16 -19.10
CA THR A 344 -28.06 18.40 -20.34
C THR A 344 -27.53 17.50 -21.48
N LEU A 345 -26.23 17.38 -21.58
CA LEU A 345 -25.58 16.48 -22.53
C LEU A 345 -25.91 15.00 -22.22
N GLU A 346 -25.91 14.59 -20.96
CA GLU A 346 -26.31 13.24 -20.55
C GLU A 346 -27.74 12.91 -21.00
N GLY A 347 -28.69 13.83 -20.79
CA GLY A 347 -30.07 13.69 -21.25
C GLY A 347 -30.16 13.61 -22.77
N THR A 348 -29.43 14.47 -23.47
CA THR A 348 -29.47 14.55 -24.95
C THR A 348 -28.80 13.35 -25.63
N LEU A 349 -27.72 12.84 -25.07
CA LEU A 349 -26.90 11.78 -25.63
C LEU A 349 -27.23 10.39 -25.09
N ASN A 350 -28.05 10.33 -24.03
CA ASN A 350 -28.42 9.11 -23.30
C ASN A 350 -27.20 8.28 -22.86
N ARG A 351 -26.18 8.97 -22.33
CA ARG A 351 -24.94 8.40 -21.81
C ARG A 351 -24.39 9.28 -20.70
N LYS A 352 -23.59 8.71 -19.79
CA LYS A 352 -22.84 9.51 -18.83
C LYS A 352 -21.85 10.42 -19.56
N VAL A 353 -21.78 11.67 -19.14
CA VAL A 353 -20.85 12.66 -19.70
C VAL A 353 -19.82 13.03 -18.65
N LYS A 354 -18.56 12.95 -19.02
CA LYS A 354 -17.42 13.32 -18.19
C LYS A 354 -16.64 14.42 -18.85
N ILE A 355 -16.64 15.59 -18.23
CA ILE A 355 -15.94 16.79 -18.72
C ILE A 355 -14.73 17.02 -17.81
N VAL A 356 -13.56 17.15 -18.40
CA VAL A 356 -12.31 17.48 -17.72
C VAL A 356 -11.62 18.64 -18.43
N TRP A 357 -10.74 19.33 -17.72
CA TRP A 357 -9.93 20.39 -18.30
C TRP A 357 -8.49 19.92 -18.48
N GLU A 358 -7.86 20.40 -19.54
CA GLU A 358 -6.44 20.17 -19.81
C GLU A 358 -5.59 20.45 -18.56
N GLY A 359 -4.82 19.45 -18.13
CA GLY A 359 -3.96 19.53 -16.96
C GLY A 359 -4.60 19.05 -15.65
N ASP A 360 -5.90 18.71 -15.63
CA ASP A 360 -6.54 18.11 -14.45
C ASP A 360 -5.93 16.75 -14.10
N GLU A 361 -5.43 16.03 -15.09
CA GLU A 361 -4.75 14.75 -14.93
C GLU A 361 -3.33 14.88 -14.39
N LYS A 362 -2.75 16.08 -14.43
CA LYS A 362 -1.36 16.30 -14.01
C LYS A 362 -1.17 15.96 -12.54
N GLY A 363 -0.10 15.23 -12.26
CA GLY A 363 0.24 14.77 -10.93
C GLY A 363 -0.41 13.45 -10.54
N LEU A 364 -1.36 12.91 -11.29
CA LEU A 364 -1.97 11.63 -10.96
C LEU A 364 -0.92 10.52 -10.89
N LEU A 365 -0.97 9.74 -9.82
CA LEU A 365 -0.19 8.53 -9.64
C LEU A 365 -0.68 7.47 -10.62
N VAL A 366 0.24 6.85 -11.33
CA VAL A 366 -0.05 5.73 -12.23
C VAL A 366 0.84 4.53 -11.92
N ALA A 367 0.35 3.33 -12.19
CA ALA A 367 1.18 2.15 -12.35
C ALA A 367 1.43 1.89 -13.82
N VAL A 368 2.60 1.36 -14.13
CA VAL A 368 2.99 0.95 -15.47
C VAL A 368 3.32 -0.54 -15.47
N ASN A 369 2.72 -1.28 -16.41
CA ASN A 369 2.84 -2.74 -16.49
C ASN A 369 3.39 -3.16 -17.86
N ASP A 370 3.94 -4.37 -17.93
CA ASP A 370 4.38 -5.00 -19.18
C ASP A 370 3.20 -5.62 -19.97
N LYS A 371 3.52 -6.29 -21.06
CA LYS A 371 2.54 -6.95 -21.94
C LYS A 371 1.76 -8.10 -21.28
N ASP A 372 2.33 -8.70 -20.24
CA ASP A 372 1.76 -9.81 -19.48
C ASP A 372 1.06 -9.32 -18.20
N ASP A 373 0.86 -8.00 -18.11
CA ASP A 373 0.23 -7.27 -16.98
C ASP A 373 1.00 -7.39 -15.65
N HIS A 374 2.33 -7.63 -15.71
CA HIS A 374 3.17 -7.57 -14.54
C HIS A 374 3.53 -6.11 -14.22
N PHE A 375 3.43 -5.76 -12.95
CA PHE A 375 3.81 -4.46 -12.45
C PHE A 375 5.30 -4.19 -12.67
N LEU A 376 5.64 -3.09 -13.34
CA LEU A 376 7.01 -2.66 -13.56
C LEU A 376 7.44 -1.54 -12.61
N GLY A 377 6.50 -0.69 -12.20
CA GLY A 377 6.76 0.45 -11.33
C GLY A 377 5.61 1.44 -11.33
N ILE A 378 5.84 2.54 -10.62
CA ILE A 378 4.91 3.68 -10.59
C ILE A 378 5.43 4.82 -11.46
N GLY A 379 4.52 5.72 -11.80
CA GLY A 379 4.83 6.98 -12.44
C GLY A 379 3.86 8.08 -12.01
N ILE A 380 4.13 9.27 -12.48
CA ILE A 380 3.29 10.45 -12.26
C ILE A 380 2.95 11.02 -13.62
N VAL A 381 1.68 11.29 -13.88
CA VAL A 381 1.26 11.98 -15.10
C VAL A 381 1.88 13.37 -15.12
N ASP A 382 2.69 13.65 -16.15
CA ASP A 382 3.30 14.96 -16.37
C ASP A 382 2.41 15.85 -17.22
N GLU A 383 1.85 15.28 -18.28
CA GLU A 383 1.02 15.98 -19.26
C GLU A 383 0.24 14.97 -20.11
N MET A 384 -0.96 15.31 -20.51
CA MET A 384 -1.70 14.66 -21.58
C MET A 384 -1.85 15.65 -22.75
N ASP A 385 -1.16 15.38 -23.85
CA ASP A 385 -1.34 16.08 -25.10
C ASP A 385 -2.55 15.46 -25.83
N TYR A 386 -3.70 16.07 -25.66
CA TYR A 386 -4.97 15.58 -26.22
C TYR A 386 -5.02 15.66 -27.74
N GLU A 387 -4.38 16.66 -28.35
CA GLU A 387 -4.35 16.83 -29.82
C GLU A 387 -3.52 15.74 -30.48
N ARG A 388 -2.30 15.48 -29.93
CA ARG A 388 -1.39 14.47 -30.47
C ARG A 388 -1.67 13.07 -29.91
N ARG A 389 -2.57 12.95 -28.95
CA ARG A 389 -2.89 11.70 -28.23
C ARG A 389 -1.65 11.06 -27.61
N VAL A 390 -0.87 11.85 -26.89
CA VAL A 390 0.37 11.42 -26.22
C VAL A 390 0.28 11.68 -24.74
N LEU A 391 0.39 10.62 -23.93
CA LEU A 391 0.51 10.71 -22.48
C LEU A 391 1.99 10.79 -22.12
N LYS A 392 2.37 11.80 -21.32
CA LYS A 392 3.71 11.95 -20.74
C LYS A 392 3.68 11.52 -19.28
N VAL A 393 4.53 10.57 -18.92
CA VAL A 393 4.62 10.02 -17.56
C VAL A 393 6.05 10.16 -17.04
N TYR A 394 6.18 10.72 -15.85
CA TYR A 394 7.44 10.77 -15.09
C TYR A 394 7.60 9.44 -14.35
N THR A 395 8.52 8.58 -14.82
CA THR A 395 8.78 7.24 -14.28
C THR A 395 10.24 6.85 -14.44
N ASN A 396 10.71 5.95 -13.57
CA ASN A 396 12.06 5.37 -13.68
C ASN A 396 12.08 4.03 -14.42
N VAL A 397 10.93 3.54 -14.86
CA VAL A 397 10.83 2.26 -15.58
C VAL A 397 11.44 2.40 -16.98
N LYS A 398 12.42 1.53 -17.28
CA LYS A 398 13.11 1.49 -18.59
C LYS A 398 12.69 0.31 -19.47
N LYS A 399 11.90 -0.61 -18.91
CA LYS A 399 11.35 -1.75 -19.64
C LYS A 399 10.21 -1.29 -20.53
N ALA A 400 9.88 -2.11 -21.56
CA ALA A 400 8.74 -1.84 -22.42
C ALA A 400 7.43 -1.82 -21.63
N ILE A 401 6.72 -0.69 -21.65
CA ILE A 401 5.44 -0.47 -20.98
C ILE A 401 4.34 -0.77 -22.00
N ALA A 402 3.36 -1.58 -21.62
CA ALA A 402 2.22 -1.96 -22.45
C ALA A 402 0.88 -1.45 -21.90
N SER A 403 0.81 -1.21 -20.60
CA SER A 403 -0.40 -0.67 -19.97
C SER A 403 -0.09 0.32 -18.85
N ILE A 404 -1.00 1.28 -18.65
CA ILE A 404 -0.91 2.34 -17.66
C ILE A 404 -2.24 2.37 -16.88
N TYR A 405 -2.14 2.21 -15.56
CA TYR A 405 -3.28 2.21 -14.64
C TYR A 405 -3.27 3.50 -13.84
N PHE A 406 -4.32 4.28 -13.96
CA PHE A 406 -4.49 5.54 -13.23
C PHE A 406 -5.03 5.27 -11.82
N GLY A 407 -4.50 6.03 -10.85
CA GLY A 407 -4.99 6.06 -9.48
C GLY A 407 -5.60 7.41 -9.14
N HIS A 408 -6.04 7.52 -7.87
CA HIS A 408 -6.73 8.71 -7.37
C HIS A 408 -5.81 9.69 -6.63
N ILE A 409 -4.54 9.38 -6.44
CA ILE A 409 -3.60 10.18 -5.66
C ILE A 409 -2.84 11.11 -6.59
N LYS A 410 -2.70 12.39 -6.21
CA LYS A 410 -1.86 13.35 -6.92
C LYS A 410 -0.54 13.55 -6.18
N LEU A 411 0.55 13.51 -6.91
CA LEU A 411 1.92 13.71 -6.41
C LEU A 411 2.65 14.79 -7.23
N ASP A 412 3.56 15.48 -6.57
CA ASP A 412 4.61 16.20 -7.29
C ASP A 412 5.76 15.26 -7.70
N LYS A 413 6.68 15.73 -8.55
CA LYS A 413 7.85 14.95 -9.00
C LYS A 413 8.84 14.58 -7.87
N SER A 414 8.71 15.17 -6.69
CA SER A 414 9.49 14.81 -5.51
C SER A 414 8.84 13.67 -4.70
N GLY A 415 7.63 13.24 -5.08
CA GLY A 415 6.84 12.21 -4.40
C GLY A 415 6.02 12.74 -3.23
N ARG A 416 5.78 14.05 -3.13
CA ARG A 416 4.91 14.64 -2.11
C ARG A 416 3.45 14.58 -2.55
N GLU A 417 2.56 14.25 -1.61
CA GLU A 417 1.12 14.25 -1.86
C GLU A 417 0.59 15.68 -2.00
N LEU A 418 -0.05 15.94 -3.13
CA LEU A 418 -0.76 17.19 -3.40
C LEU A 418 -2.20 17.10 -2.87
N GLU A 419 -2.80 18.25 -2.55
CA GLU A 419 -4.22 18.30 -2.24
C GLU A 419 -5.01 17.91 -3.49
N GLN A 420 -6.00 17.04 -3.31
CA GLN A 420 -6.85 16.58 -4.41
C GLN A 420 -7.78 17.73 -4.83
N SER A 421 -7.71 18.13 -6.09
CA SER A 421 -8.84 18.78 -6.73
C SER A 421 -9.85 17.67 -7.07
N THR A 422 -11.08 17.84 -6.65
CA THR A 422 -12.17 16.84 -6.70
C THR A 422 -12.53 16.35 -8.10
N THR A 423 -12.11 17.01 -9.16
CA THR A 423 -12.65 16.84 -10.52
C THR A 423 -12.15 15.60 -11.26
N PHE A 424 -10.90 15.16 -11.13
CA PHE A 424 -10.40 14.00 -11.89
C PHE A 424 -10.48 12.69 -11.11
N ALA A 425 -10.34 12.74 -9.78
CA ALA A 425 -10.42 11.57 -8.91
C ALA A 425 -11.82 10.94 -8.85
N ASP A 426 -12.88 11.72 -9.12
CA ASP A 426 -14.27 11.24 -9.15
C ASP A 426 -14.60 10.47 -10.45
N TYR A 427 -13.66 10.41 -11.39
CA TYR A 427 -13.83 9.76 -12.69
C TYR A 427 -13.14 8.41 -12.82
N VAL A 428 -12.35 8.00 -11.82
CA VAL A 428 -11.62 6.73 -11.80
C VAL A 428 -12.43 5.61 -11.15
#